data_cea9a1ebe10a2adf4b4dcb4ed14d5768
#
_entry.id   cea9a1ebe10a2adf4b4dcb4ed14d5768
#
_cell.length_a   1.000
_cell.length_b   1.000
_cell.length_c   1.000
_cell.angle_alpha   90.00
_cell.angle_beta   90.00
_cell.angle_gamma   90.00
#
_symmetry.space_group_name_H-M   'P 1'
#
loop_
_entity.id
_entity.type
_entity.pdbx_description
1 polymer ?
#
loop_
_entity_poly.entity_id
_entity_poly.type
_entity_poly.pdbx_seq_one_letter_code
_entity_poly.pdbx_strand_id
1 'polypeptide(L)'
;MEKKKLFTNQKYFYFLTELFVGIALMGIEMSASRLISVYFSSSQIIWTIIIGVIMIAMAIGNYWGGRQADKKPSYLRLYFELLFAGMWIVLIPFFGRFIIAGITVFFALFVKSGLVIISAIFSCLILFVPPLLFLGKVTPSLIKYSLEEKVSGKVIGLLEALNTVGSIVGTFLPTFLTIPFIGTSNSFVLFGSMVAGLGLIYVVVHYIDFFRNQPKKEKQEIIKNEKSKVNERKHNPHLKTCILSGVFSALWIVGIILSSNTSPVFWKDETTMVEADSMYNYLKVNKEGKTTYFSTNVLFGVQSCMNDDFSLTGMYYDKLLAGPYLVKENPDILVLGNGTGTFATMVKEYVKLDCNITAVEIDQKIIDLSYEYFQMNKDVNVICDDGRNYIARDKKTYDIILVDAYSSISAPFHMTTTEFFTLVKDHLNDDGIMMMNVNMSSDNNDSIDKALCDTAYGVFENLYSCRSTSGMEVFAAKNKDRDLIQEVKNISAPDSSLNNVIRNLGRTLEKHNDTGIRLYDDTADVEMRSIKTLDIIVQKELEYYREILKKDGIKGLLNQLFA
;
A
#
# COMPACT_ATOMS: atom_id res chain seq x y z
N MET A 1 -44.37 -31.86 -24.32
CA MET A 1 -42.97 -32.08 -23.85
C MET A 1 -42.46 -30.77 -23.28
N GLU A 2 -42.43 -30.62 -21.97
CA GLU A 2 -41.78 -29.50 -21.32
C GLU A 2 -40.29 -29.51 -21.70
N LYS A 3 -39.85 -28.49 -22.40
CA LYS A 3 -38.42 -28.34 -22.74
C LYS A 3 -37.68 -28.02 -21.45
N LYS A 4 -36.85 -28.96 -20.95
CA LYS A 4 -35.97 -28.78 -19.80
C LYS A 4 -35.18 -27.48 -19.97
N LYS A 5 -35.35 -26.53 -19.03
CA LYS A 5 -34.47 -25.35 -18.91
C LYS A 5 -33.04 -25.86 -18.63
N LEU A 6 -32.03 -25.27 -19.24
CA LEU A 6 -30.63 -25.64 -19.02
C LEU A 6 -30.23 -25.50 -17.53
N PHE A 7 -30.78 -24.50 -16.83
CA PHE A 7 -30.68 -24.40 -15.39
C PHE A 7 -31.84 -25.13 -14.69
N THR A 8 -31.72 -26.43 -14.51
CA THR A 8 -32.69 -27.24 -13.74
C THR A 8 -32.64 -26.96 -12.24
N ASN A 9 -31.55 -26.31 -11.72
CA ASN A 9 -31.36 -25.98 -10.29
C ASN A 9 -30.84 -24.55 -10.10
N GLN A 10 -31.64 -23.54 -10.46
CA GLN A 10 -31.28 -22.14 -10.34
C GLN A 10 -30.88 -21.75 -8.90
N LYS A 11 -31.41 -22.41 -7.87
CA LYS A 11 -31.14 -22.14 -6.45
C LYS A 11 -29.66 -22.33 -6.08
N TYR A 12 -29.03 -23.40 -6.55
CA TYR A 12 -27.59 -23.63 -6.28
C TYR A 12 -26.71 -22.57 -6.92
N PHE A 13 -27.09 -22.06 -8.09
CA PHE A 13 -26.34 -20.99 -8.75
C PHE A 13 -26.42 -19.67 -7.96
N TYR A 14 -27.59 -19.37 -7.34
CA TYR A 14 -27.72 -18.18 -6.49
C TYR A 14 -26.91 -18.31 -5.20
N PHE A 15 -26.86 -19.47 -4.58
CA PHE A 15 -26.02 -19.74 -3.42
C PHE A 15 -24.52 -19.60 -3.74
N LEU A 16 -24.11 -20.13 -4.90
CA LEU A 16 -22.73 -19.92 -5.38
C LEU A 16 -22.45 -18.45 -5.66
N THR A 17 -23.41 -17.72 -6.22
CA THR A 17 -23.25 -16.28 -6.48
C THR A 17 -23.00 -15.53 -5.18
N GLU A 18 -23.78 -15.78 -4.11
CA GLU A 18 -23.58 -15.13 -2.80
C GLU A 18 -22.22 -15.45 -2.21
N LEU A 19 -21.81 -16.71 -2.24
CA LEU A 19 -20.49 -17.12 -1.75
C LEU A 19 -19.34 -16.40 -2.49
N PHE A 20 -19.37 -16.42 -3.82
CA PHE A 20 -18.30 -15.81 -4.62
C PHE A 20 -18.32 -14.28 -4.58
N VAL A 21 -19.50 -13.66 -4.46
CA VAL A 21 -19.59 -12.21 -4.26
C VAL A 21 -19.04 -11.82 -2.92
N GLY A 22 -19.29 -12.57 -1.85
CA GLY A 22 -18.67 -12.35 -0.54
C GLY A 22 -17.15 -12.47 -0.60
N ILE A 23 -16.61 -13.52 -1.25
CA ILE A 23 -15.15 -13.70 -1.45
C ILE A 23 -14.57 -12.49 -2.21
N ALA A 24 -15.19 -12.12 -3.35
CA ALA A 24 -14.69 -11.05 -4.18
C ALA A 24 -14.74 -9.69 -3.49
N LEU A 25 -15.82 -9.42 -2.73
CA LEU A 25 -15.99 -8.16 -2.02
C LEU A 25 -14.83 -7.90 -1.06
N MET A 26 -14.59 -8.81 -0.13
CA MET A 26 -13.50 -8.68 0.84
C MET A 26 -12.13 -8.83 0.20
N GLY A 27 -12.02 -9.68 -0.82
CA GLY A 27 -10.79 -9.82 -1.61
C GLY A 27 -10.37 -8.53 -2.31
N ILE A 28 -11.34 -7.79 -2.83
CA ILE A 28 -11.12 -6.48 -3.44
C ILE A 28 -10.75 -5.44 -2.38
N GLU A 29 -11.42 -5.44 -1.22
CA GLU A 29 -11.13 -4.51 -0.12
C GLU A 29 -9.68 -4.65 0.36
N MET A 30 -9.23 -5.88 0.61
CA MET A 30 -7.84 -6.16 1.00
C MET A 30 -6.84 -5.80 -0.11
N SER A 31 -7.16 -6.07 -1.37
CA SER A 31 -6.32 -5.71 -2.51
C SER A 31 -6.30 -4.20 -2.76
N ALA A 32 -7.42 -3.49 -2.50
CA ALA A 32 -7.54 -2.04 -2.62
C ALA A 32 -6.59 -1.32 -1.64
N SER A 33 -6.48 -1.82 -0.40
CA SER A 33 -5.55 -1.25 0.56
C SER A 33 -4.10 -1.31 0.07
N ARG A 34 -3.71 -2.41 -0.55
CA ARG A 34 -2.37 -2.57 -1.16
C ARG A 34 -2.16 -1.63 -2.34
N LEU A 35 -3.13 -1.56 -3.25
CA LEU A 35 -3.03 -0.66 -4.41
C LEU A 35 -2.89 0.80 -3.99
N ILE A 36 -3.71 1.24 -3.06
CA ILE A 36 -3.75 2.64 -2.59
C ILE A 36 -2.52 2.99 -1.75
N SER A 37 -2.00 2.05 -0.94
CA SER A 37 -0.82 2.29 -0.10
C SER A 37 0.44 2.64 -0.88
N VAL A 38 0.56 2.17 -2.11
CA VAL A 38 1.69 2.49 -3.01
C VAL A 38 1.75 3.99 -3.34
N TYR A 39 0.60 4.68 -3.32
CA TYR A 39 0.51 6.11 -3.68
C TYR A 39 0.35 7.03 -2.47
N PHE A 40 -0.30 6.57 -1.40
CA PHE A 40 -0.73 7.40 -0.28
C PHE A 40 -0.24 6.91 1.09
N SER A 41 0.68 5.93 1.13
CA SER A 41 1.14 5.27 2.35
C SER A 41 0.13 4.27 2.96
N SER A 42 0.64 3.39 3.81
CA SER A 42 -0.13 2.34 4.49
C SER A 42 -0.61 2.77 5.89
N SER A 43 -1.09 4.01 6.05
CA SER A 43 -1.55 4.52 7.34
C SER A 43 -2.97 4.05 7.69
N GLN A 44 -3.31 4.03 9.00
CA GLN A 44 -4.67 3.76 9.46
C GLN A 44 -5.70 4.74 8.88
N ILE A 45 -5.30 6.00 8.63
CA ILE A 45 -6.18 7.01 8.04
C ILE A 45 -6.57 6.60 6.62
N ILE A 46 -5.62 6.15 5.81
CA ILE A 46 -5.89 5.66 4.45
C ILE A 46 -6.76 4.41 4.50
N TRP A 47 -6.49 3.47 5.43
CA TRP A 47 -7.35 2.32 5.67
C TRP A 47 -8.78 2.71 6.02
N THR A 48 -8.97 3.67 6.91
CA THR A 48 -10.29 4.19 7.30
C THR A 48 -11.03 4.79 6.12
N ILE A 49 -10.35 5.53 5.24
CA ILE A 49 -10.92 6.08 4.00
C ILE A 49 -11.42 4.95 3.09
N ILE A 50 -10.59 3.93 2.85
CA ILE A 50 -10.92 2.80 1.98
C ILE A 50 -12.16 2.08 2.51
N ILE A 51 -12.14 1.65 3.77
CA ILE A 51 -13.25 0.95 4.42
C ILE A 51 -14.52 1.82 4.38
N GLY A 52 -14.41 3.09 4.77
CA GLY A 52 -15.54 4.01 4.78
C GLY A 52 -16.20 4.18 3.41
N VAL A 53 -15.40 4.36 2.36
CA VAL A 53 -15.88 4.49 0.96
C VAL A 53 -16.54 3.19 0.49
N ILE A 54 -15.95 2.05 0.78
CA ILE A 54 -16.49 0.72 0.42
C ILE A 54 -17.82 0.48 1.13
N MET A 55 -17.90 0.74 2.44
CA MET A 55 -19.14 0.57 3.21
C MET A 55 -20.25 1.49 2.71
N ILE A 56 -19.95 2.75 2.37
CA ILE A 56 -20.92 3.67 1.78
C ILE A 56 -21.43 3.13 0.43
N ALA A 57 -20.53 2.65 -0.43
CA ALA A 57 -20.90 2.06 -1.72
C ALA A 57 -21.82 0.86 -1.55
N MET A 58 -21.51 -0.02 -0.60
CA MET A 58 -22.32 -1.20 -0.26
C MET A 58 -23.70 -0.81 0.29
N ALA A 59 -23.77 0.15 1.21
CA ALA A 59 -25.03 0.61 1.78
C ALA A 59 -25.96 1.19 0.70
N ILE A 60 -25.41 2.03 -0.19
CA ILE A 60 -26.17 2.57 -1.34
C ILE A 60 -26.56 1.45 -2.29
N GLY A 61 -25.67 0.49 -2.56
CA GLY A 61 -25.91 -0.67 -3.40
C GLY A 61 -27.04 -1.54 -2.86
N ASN A 62 -27.04 -1.86 -1.58
CA ASN A 62 -28.07 -2.63 -0.89
C ASN A 62 -29.44 -1.94 -0.98
N TYR A 63 -29.51 -0.66 -0.67
CA TYR A 63 -30.75 0.11 -0.76
C TYR A 63 -31.29 0.17 -2.20
N TRP A 64 -30.40 0.46 -3.15
CA TRP A 64 -30.78 0.55 -4.56
C TRP A 64 -31.19 -0.81 -5.13
N GLY A 65 -30.47 -1.89 -4.77
CA GLY A 65 -30.77 -3.27 -5.17
C GLY A 65 -32.15 -3.71 -4.72
N GLY A 66 -32.49 -3.52 -3.44
CA GLY A 66 -33.81 -3.83 -2.89
C GLY A 66 -34.94 -3.08 -3.60
N ARG A 67 -34.78 -1.75 -3.74
CA ARG A 67 -35.77 -0.91 -4.44
C ARG A 67 -35.96 -1.31 -5.92
N GLN A 68 -34.88 -1.70 -6.59
CA GLN A 68 -34.92 -2.13 -7.97
C GLN A 68 -35.57 -3.50 -8.12
N ALA A 69 -35.28 -4.44 -7.23
CA ALA A 69 -35.85 -5.77 -7.19
C ALA A 69 -37.35 -5.72 -6.96
N ASP A 70 -37.83 -4.80 -6.10
CA ASP A 70 -39.29 -4.61 -5.86
C ASP A 70 -40.03 -4.08 -7.09
N LYS A 71 -39.42 -3.16 -7.85
CA LYS A 71 -40.08 -2.51 -8.98
C LYS A 71 -40.08 -3.35 -10.26
N LYS A 72 -38.94 -3.97 -10.58
CA LYS A 72 -38.74 -4.73 -11.82
C LYS A 72 -37.73 -5.85 -11.58
N PRO A 73 -38.17 -6.99 -11.01
CA PRO A 73 -37.28 -8.13 -10.78
C PRO A 73 -36.74 -8.64 -12.12
N SER A 74 -35.42 -8.80 -12.23
CA SER A 74 -34.80 -9.33 -13.44
C SER A 74 -33.42 -9.91 -13.13
N TYR A 75 -33.33 -11.21 -13.15
CA TYR A 75 -32.05 -11.93 -13.01
C TYR A 75 -31.05 -11.55 -14.11
N LEU A 76 -31.50 -11.45 -15.36
CA LEU A 76 -30.63 -11.07 -16.48
C LEU A 76 -29.94 -9.74 -16.22
N ARG A 77 -30.69 -8.77 -15.68
CA ARG A 77 -30.14 -7.46 -15.35
C ARG A 77 -29.12 -7.56 -14.23
N LEU A 78 -29.40 -8.32 -13.16
CA LEU A 78 -28.47 -8.50 -12.05
C LEU A 78 -27.13 -9.09 -12.52
N TYR A 79 -27.18 -10.16 -13.29
CA TYR A 79 -25.96 -10.81 -13.78
C TYR A 79 -25.23 -10.03 -14.88
N PHE A 80 -25.96 -9.21 -15.64
CA PHE A 80 -25.34 -8.24 -16.54
C PHE A 80 -24.59 -7.14 -15.77
N GLU A 81 -25.16 -6.65 -14.67
CA GLU A 81 -24.53 -5.69 -13.76
C GLU A 81 -23.29 -6.30 -13.07
N LEU A 82 -23.32 -7.60 -12.73
CA LEU A 82 -22.15 -8.34 -12.22
C LEU A 82 -21.05 -8.47 -13.27
N LEU A 83 -21.38 -8.75 -14.52
CA LEU A 83 -20.40 -8.78 -15.62
C LEU A 83 -19.70 -7.41 -15.76
N PHE A 84 -20.45 -6.32 -15.70
CA PHE A 84 -19.89 -4.97 -15.71
C PHE A 84 -18.98 -4.71 -14.50
N ALA A 85 -19.45 -5.05 -13.29
CA ALA A 85 -18.67 -4.85 -12.06
C ALA A 85 -17.35 -5.63 -12.10
N GLY A 86 -17.40 -6.91 -12.49
CA GLY A 86 -16.19 -7.73 -12.60
C GLY A 86 -15.21 -7.22 -13.66
N MET A 87 -15.70 -6.79 -14.83
CA MET A 87 -14.89 -6.13 -15.85
C MET A 87 -14.20 -4.87 -15.29
N TRP A 88 -14.95 -4.01 -14.58
CA TRP A 88 -14.41 -2.79 -13.98
C TRP A 88 -13.29 -3.10 -12.98
N ILE A 89 -13.52 -4.10 -12.09
CA ILE A 89 -12.55 -4.54 -11.09
C ILE A 89 -11.25 -5.02 -11.75
N VAL A 90 -11.35 -5.82 -12.81
CA VAL A 90 -10.18 -6.30 -13.58
C VAL A 90 -9.38 -5.16 -14.18
N LEU A 91 -10.02 -4.06 -14.56
CA LEU A 91 -9.38 -2.89 -15.16
C LEU A 91 -8.75 -1.94 -14.15
N ILE A 92 -9.08 -2.04 -12.84
CA ILE A 92 -8.57 -1.14 -11.80
C ILE A 92 -7.03 -1.07 -11.78
N PRO A 93 -6.25 -2.17 -11.81
CA PRO A 93 -4.80 -2.08 -11.76
C PRO A 93 -4.22 -1.25 -12.93
N PHE A 94 -4.78 -1.41 -14.11
CA PHE A 94 -4.30 -0.70 -15.30
C PHE A 94 -4.67 0.78 -15.31
N PHE A 95 -5.97 1.11 -15.10
CA PHE A 95 -6.43 2.51 -15.14
C PHE A 95 -6.22 3.25 -13.83
N GLY A 96 -6.17 2.54 -12.70
CA GLY A 96 -6.12 3.14 -11.36
C GLY A 96 -4.94 4.09 -11.20
N ARG A 97 -3.77 3.72 -11.69
CA ARG A 97 -2.57 4.58 -11.65
C ARG A 97 -2.77 5.93 -12.34
N PHE A 98 -3.44 5.96 -13.52
CA PHE A 98 -3.71 7.20 -14.25
C PHE A 98 -4.76 8.05 -13.53
N ILE A 99 -5.78 7.40 -12.97
CA ILE A 99 -6.85 8.07 -12.22
C ILE A 99 -6.27 8.69 -10.94
N ILE A 100 -5.50 7.94 -10.17
CA ILE A 100 -4.86 8.41 -8.93
C ILE A 100 -3.94 9.60 -9.23
N ALA A 101 -3.07 9.48 -10.23
CA ALA A 101 -2.16 10.56 -10.60
C ALA A 101 -2.92 11.80 -11.09
N GLY A 102 -3.91 11.62 -11.96
CA GLY A 102 -4.73 12.74 -12.47
C GLY A 102 -5.46 13.46 -11.34
N ILE A 103 -6.03 12.74 -10.38
CA ILE A 103 -6.70 13.31 -9.21
C ILE A 103 -5.69 14.06 -8.33
N THR A 104 -4.54 13.44 -8.05
CA THR A 104 -3.50 14.05 -7.21
C THR A 104 -2.97 15.35 -7.83
N VAL A 105 -2.67 15.34 -9.14
CA VAL A 105 -2.23 16.53 -9.87
C VAL A 105 -3.33 17.59 -9.88
N PHE A 106 -4.58 17.21 -10.11
CA PHE A 106 -5.70 18.15 -10.09
C PHE A 106 -5.82 18.86 -8.74
N PHE A 107 -5.86 18.11 -7.64
CA PHE A 107 -5.96 18.73 -6.30
C PHE A 107 -4.69 19.46 -5.88
N ALA A 108 -3.50 19.04 -6.33
CA ALA A 108 -2.25 19.75 -6.07
C ALA A 108 -2.27 21.21 -6.57
N LEU A 109 -3.07 21.53 -7.58
CA LEU A 109 -3.20 22.90 -8.09
C LEU A 109 -4.04 23.80 -7.17
N PHE A 110 -5.00 23.25 -6.43
CA PHE A 110 -6.03 24.03 -5.71
C PHE A 110 -5.97 23.86 -4.19
N VAL A 111 -5.50 22.72 -3.69
CA VAL A 111 -5.51 22.37 -2.27
C VAL A 111 -4.19 22.79 -1.63
N LYS A 112 -4.28 23.54 -0.51
CA LYS A 112 -3.12 24.01 0.26
C LYS A 112 -2.82 23.17 1.50
N SER A 113 -3.68 22.24 1.87
CA SER A 113 -3.51 21.37 3.04
C SER A 113 -4.39 20.14 2.90
N GLY A 114 -3.92 18.98 3.35
CA GLY A 114 -4.65 17.71 3.30
C GLY A 114 -4.70 17.07 1.91
N LEU A 115 -3.75 17.37 1.02
CA LEU A 115 -3.71 16.86 -0.35
C LEU A 115 -3.77 15.34 -0.41
N VAL A 116 -3.00 14.66 0.43
CA VAL A 116 -2.93 13.18 0.49
C VAL A 116 -4.32 12.60 0.81
N ILE A 117 -4.98 13.12 1.84
CA ILE A 117 -6.30 12.63 2.30
C ILE A 117 -7.36 12.88 1.23
N ILE A 118 -7.43 14.09 0.68
CA ILE A 118 -8.43 14.46 -0.33
C ILE A 118 -8.23 13.63 -1.60
N SER A 119 -7.00 13.49 -2.07
CA SER A 119 -6.69 12.69 -3.26
C SER A 119 -7.03 11.21 -3.05
N ALA A 120 -6.76 10.66 -1.86
CA ALA A 120 -7.12 9.29 -1.51
C ALA A 120 -8.65 9.08 -1.53
N ILE A 121 -9.42 9.98 -0.91
CA ILE A 121 -10.89 9.91 -0.90
C ILE A 121 -11.45 9.88 -2.32
N PHE A 122 -11.06 10.85 -3.16
CA PHE A 122 -11.60 10.92 -4.53
C PHE A 122 -11.13 9.77 -5.41
N SER A 123 -9.90 9.30 -5.23
CA SER A 123 -9.39 8.10 -5.93
C SER A 123 -10.21 6.86 -5.55
N CYS A 124 -10.44 6.64 -4.26
CA CYS A 124 -11.27 5.52 -3.79
C CYS A 124 -12.71 5.62 -4.30
N LEU A 125 -13.31 6.83 -4.30
CA LEU A 125 -14.66 7.04 -4.81
C LEU A 125 -14.79 6.66 -6.29
N ILE A 126 -13.84 7.05 -7.13
CA ILE A 126 -13.91 6.77 -8.57
C ILE A 126 -13.57 5.31 -8.88
N LEU A 127 -12.59 4.74 -8.20
CA LEU A 127 -12.13 3.38 -8.51
C LEU A 127 -13.07 2.30 -7.96
N PHE A 128 -13.53 2.44 -6.72
CA PHE A 128 -14.18 1.35 -5.99
C PHE A 128 -15.70 1.50 -5.88
N VAL A 129 -16.26 2.71 -5.83
CA VAL A 129 -17.70 2.88 -5.67
C VAL A 129 -18.50 2.27 -6.83
N PRO A 130 -18.16 2.46 -8.12
CA PRO A 130 -18.96 1.93 -9.21
C PRO A 130 -19.13 0.40 -9.16
N PRO A 131 -18.06 -0.43 -9.07
CA PRO A 131 -18.22 -1.87 -9.04
C PRO A 131 -18.87 -2.37 -7.74
N LEU A 132 -18.52 -1.79 -6.60
CA LEU A 132 -19.03 -2.23 -5.29
C LEU A 132 -20.51 -1.90 -5.09
N LEU A 133 -21.00 -0.82 -5.69
CA LEU A 133 -22.44 -0.53 -5.78
C LEU A 133 -23.22 -1.71 -6.40
N PHE A 134 -22.69 -2.29 -7.48
CA PHE A 134 -23.33 -3.43 -8.15
C PHE A 134 -23.19 -4.72 -7.35
N LEU A 135 -22.07 -4.95 -6.67
CA LEU A 135 -21.91 -6.08 -5.75
C LEU A 135 -22.90 -5.99 -4.58
N GLY A 136 -23.06 -4.81 -3.98
CA GLY A 136 -24.02 -4.59 -2.90
C GLY A 136 -25.48 -4.87 -3.28
N LYS A 137 -25.84 -4.75 -4.55
CA LYS A 137 -27.21 -5.06 -5.03
C LYS A 137 -27.54 -6.54 -5.01
N VAL A 138 -26.55 -7.44 -4.93
CA VAL A 138 -26.74 -8.88 -5.14
C VAL A 138 -27.62 -9.48 -4.06
N THR A 139 -27.22 -9.38 -2.81
CA THR A 139 -27.92 -10.00 -1.67
C THR A 139 -29.41 -9.61 -1.59
N PRO A 140 -29.78 -8.30 -1.56
CA PRO A 140 -31.21 -7.94 -1.50
C PRO A 140 -31.99 -8.37 -2.75
N SER A 141 -31.35 -8.40 -3.94
CA SER A 141 -32.00 -8.86 -5.16
C SER A 141 -32.25 -10.37 -5.12
N LEU A 142 -31.25 -11.18 -4.72
CA LEU A 142 -31.43 -12.64 -4.64
C LEU A 142 -32.38 -13.04 -3.54
N ILE A 143 -32.41 -12.36 -2.40
CA ILE A 143 -33.42 -12.54 -1.36
C ILE A 143 -34.82 -12.30 -1.96
N LYS A 144 -35.05 -11.16 -2.60
CA LYS A 144 -36.37 -10.83 -3.19
C LYS A 144 -36.79 -11.83 -4.24
N TYR A 145 -35.90 -12.20 -5.16
CA TYR A 145 -36.23 -13.16 -6.22
C TYR A 145 -36.49 -14.56 -5.68
N SER A 146 -35.83 -14.94 -4.59
CA SER A 146 -36.11 -16.19 -3.89
C SER A 146 -37.46 -16.16 -3.18
N LEU A 147 -37.98 -15.00 -2.72
CA LEU A 147 -39.29 -14.85 -2.07
C LEU A 147 -40.44 -15.11 -3.01
N GLU A 148 -40.33 -14.87 -4.31
CA GLU A 148 -41.36 -15.17 -5.31
C GLU A 148 -41.62 -16.67 -5.47
N GLU A 149 -40.69 -17.57 -5.04
CA GLU A 149 -40.78 -19.03 -5.11
C GLU A 149 -41.22 -19.70 -3.79
N LYS A 150 -41.88 -19.03 -2.85
CA LYS A 150 -42.26 -19.52 -1.50
C LYS A 150 -41.06 -19.74 -0.57
N VAL A 151 -40.42 -18.67 -0.15
CA VAL A 151 -39.23 -18.73 0.68
C VAL A 151 -39.55 -18.80 2.16
N SER A 152 -38.83 -19.72 2.84
CA SER A 152 -38.72 -19.79 4.29
C SER A 152 -37.54 -18.94 4.77
N GLY A 153 -37.60 -18.44 6.03
CA GLY A 153 -36.46 -17.75 6.66
C GLY A 153 -35.13 -18.52 6.57
N LYS A 154 -35.19 -19.87 6.39
CA LYS A 154 -34.03 -20.74 6.16
C LYS A 154 -33.24 -20.37 4.89
N VAL A 155 -33.89 -19.98 3.79
CA VAL A 155 -33.19 -19.63 2.54
C VAL A 155 -32.56 -18.27 2.66
N ILE A 156 -33.22 -17.31 3.32
CA ILE A 156 -32.64 -15.98 3.60
C ILE A 156 -31.41 -16.15 4.46
N GLY A 157 -31.52 -16.88 5.59
CA GLY A 157 -30.40 -17.14 6.48
C GLY A 157 -29.25 -17.87 5.80
N LEU A 158 -29.54 -18.78 4.84
CA LEU A 158 -28.48 -19.47 4.08
C LEU A 158 -27.75 -18.53 3.10
N LEU A 159 -28.45 -17.63 2.40
CA LEU A 159 -27.84 -16.63 1.53
C LEU A 159 -26.90 -15.71 2.32
N GLU A 160 -27.37 -15.16 3.44
CA GLU A 160 -26.57 -14.32 4.34
C GLU A 160 -25.35 -15.08 4.91
N ALA A 161 -25.57 -16.33 5.34
CA ALA A 161 -24.48 -17.16 5.86
C ALA A 161 -23.41 -17.45 4.80
N LEU A 162 -23.81 -17.73 3.55
CA LEU A 162 -22.87 -17.95 2.45
C LEU A 162 -22.08 -16.68 2.08
N ASN A 163 -22.75 -15.53 2.08
CA ASN A 163 -22.07 -14.25 1.89
C ASN A 163 -21.02 -14.01 2.98
N THR A 164 -21.40 -14.24 4.24
CA THR A 164 -20.48 -14.09 5.40
C THR A 164 -19.30 -15.06 5.32
N VAL A 165 -19.55 -16.35 5.02
CA VAL A 165 -18.47 -17.34 4.84
C VAL A 165 -17.55 -16.92 3.68
N GLY A 166 -18.14 -16.47 2.57
CA GLY A 166 -17.39 -15.92 1.45
C GLY A 166 -16.52 -14.74 1.86
N SER A 167 -17.06 -13.82 2.64
CA SER A 167 -16.35 -12.65 3.16
C SER A 167 -15.16 -13.04 4.06
N ILE A 168 -15.35 -14.04 4.93
CA ILE A 168 -14.26 -14.56 5.75
C ILE A 168 -13.12 -15.10 4.85
N VAL A 169 -13.45 -15.95 3.89
CA VAL A 169 -12.45 -16.48 2.94
C VAL A 169 -11.78 -15.35 2.16
N GLY A 170 -12.56 -14.38 1.67
CA GLY A 170 -12.07 -13.21 0.93
C GLY A 170 -11.19 -12.27 1.74
N THR A 171 -11.30 -12.27 3.07
CA THR A 171 -10.41 -11.50 3.95
C THR A 171 -9.02 -12.14 4.05
N PHE A 172 -8.96 -13.45 4.25
CA PHE A 172 -7.69 -14.15 4.44
C PHE A 172 -6.96 -14.44 3.12
N LEU A 173 -7.70 -14.75 2.07
CA LEU A 173 -7.14 -15.20 0.78
C LEU A 173 -6.14 -14.19 0.16
N PRO A 174 -6.42 -12.87 0.07
CA PRO A 174 -5.46 -11.91 -0.45
C PRO A 174 -4.18 -11.83 0.36
N THR A 175 -4.29 -11.68 1.65
CA THR A 175 -3.16 -11.43 2.54
C THR A 175 -2.19 -12.60 2.58
N PHE A 176 -2.71 -13.83 2.69
CA PHE A 176 -1.85 -15.00 2.90
C PHE A 176 -1.50 -15.76 1.62
N LEU A 177 -2.29 -15.61 0.54
CA LEU A 177 -2.11 -16.38 -0.67
C LEU A 177 -1.96 -15.52 -1.92
N THR A 178 -2.98 -14.72 -2.31
CA THR A 178 -2.92 -14.16 -3.66
C THR A 178 -1.90 -13.02 -3.78
N ILE A 179 -1.87 -12.06 -2.84
CA ILE A 179 -0.92 -10.95 -2.93
C ILE A 179 0.54 -11.45 -2.86
N PRO A 180 0.95 -12.29 -1.88
CA PRO A 180 2.34 -12.74 -1.81
C PRO A 180 2.80 -13.60 -3.00
N PHE A 181 1.90 -14.39 -3.62
CA PHE A 181 2.27 -15.33 -4.68
C PHE A 181 2.03 -14.83 -6.10
N ILE A 182 0.97 -14.07 -6.32
CA ILE A 182 0.61 -13.59 -7.67
C ILE A 182 0.58 -12.06 -7.79
N GLY A 183 0.74 -11.34 -6.68
CA GLY A 183 0.78 -9.88 -6.61
C GLY A 183 -0.59 -9.22 -6.56
N THR A 184 -0.59 -7.93 -6.23
CA THR A 184 -1.79 -7.12 -6.06
C THR A 184 -2.62 -7.03 -7.34
N SER A 185 -1.98 -6.75 -8.49
CA SER A 185 -2.66 -6.62 -9.78
C SER A 185 -3.39 -7.90 -10.20
N ASN A 186 -2.73 -9.05 -10.07
CA ASN A 186 -3.34 -10.34 -10.40
C ASN A 186 -4.43 -10.75 -9.40
N SER A 187 -4.37 -10.27 -8.15
CA SER A 187 -5.45 -10.46 -7.18
C SER A 187 -6.74 -9.76 -7.63
N PHE A 188 -6.65 -8.51 -8.14
CA PHE A 188 -7.81 -7.83 -8.76
C PHE A 188 -8.33 -8.59 -9.98
N VAL A 189 -7.43 -9.10 -10.84
CA VAL A 189 -7.82 -9.91 -12.00
C VAL A 189 -8.56 -11.17 -11.57
N LEU A 190 -8.09 -11.85 -10.53
CA LEU A 190 -8.73 -13.06 -9.99
C LEU A 190 -10.14 -12.76 -9.47
N PHE A 191 -10.28 -11.83 -8.52
CA PHE A 191 -11.57 -11.52 -7.90
C PHE A 191 -12.56 -10.89 -8.88
N GLY A 192 -12.10 -9.99 -9.73
CA GLY A 192 -12.92 -9.40 -10.78
C GLY A 192 -13.38 -10.44 -11.81
N SER A 193 -12.51 -11.39 -12.16
CA SER A 193 -12.86 -12.48 -13.10
C SER A 193 -13.84 -13.48 -12.49
N MET A 194 -13.80 -13.73 -11.17
CA MET A 194 -14.82 -14.53 -10.50
C MET A 194 -16.21 -13.89 -10.66
N VAL A 195 -16.30 -12.58 -10.43
CA VAL A 195 -17.58 -11.83 -10.55
C VAL A 195 -18.04 -11.75 -12.01
N ALA A 196 -17.13 -11.39 -12.93
CA ALA A 196 -17.45 -11.31 -14.37
C ALA A 196 -17.87 -12.66 -14.94
N GLY A 197 -17.19 -13.74 -14.54
CA GLY A 197 -17.49 -15.10 -14.94
C GLY A 197 -18.90 -15.54 -14.53
N LEU A 198 -19.32 -15.26 -13.30
CA LEU A 198 -20.71 -15.51 -12.86
C LEU A 198 -21.71 -14.75 -13.72
N GLY A 199 -21.44 -13.47 -13.98
CA GLY A 199 -22.29 -12.64 -14.84
C GLY A 199 -22.38 -13.19 -16.26
N LEU A 200 -21.25 -13.53 -16.86
CA LEU A 200 -21.18 -14.05 -18.24
C LEU A 200 -21.87 -15.42 -18.39
N ILE A 201 -21.60 -16.35 -17.47
CA ILE A 201 -22.22 -17.69 -17.49
C ILE A 201 -23.74 -17.56 -17.51
N TYR A 202 -24.30 -16.74 -16.61
CA TYR A 202 -25.77 -16.56 -16.56
C TYR A 202 -26.32 -15.94 -17.85
N VAL A 203 -25.68 -14.86 -18.33
CA VAL A 203 -26.10 -14.15 -19.56
C VAL A 203 -26.08 -15.09 -20.76
N VAL A 204 -25.00 -15.86 -20.95
CA VAL A 204 -24.86 -16.80 -22.06
C VAL A 204 -25.93 -17.89 -22.00
N VAL A 205 -26.14 -18.51 -20.84
CA VAL A 205 -27.14 -19.56 -20.69
C VAL A 205 -28.56 -19.01 -20.92
N HIS A 206 -28.83 -17.80 -20.41
CA HIS A 206 -30.14 -17.14 -20.65
C HIS A 206 -30.41 -16.94 -22.15
N TYR A 207 -29.39 -16.47 -22.92
CA TYR A 207 -29.58 -16.28 -24.36
C TYR A 207 -29.68 -17.61 -25.13
N ILE A 208 -28.91 -18.64 -24.75
CA ILE A 208 -29.04 -19.98 -25.34
C ILE A 208 -30.47 -20.50 -25.14
N ASP A 209 -31.00 -20.41 -23.91
CA ASP A 209 -32.38 -20.83 -23.62
C ASP A 209 -33.42 -19.99 -24.38
N PHE A 210 -33.20 -18.68 -24.47
CA PHE A 210 -34.07 -17.80 -25.23
C PHE A 210 -34.12 -18.19 -26.71
N PHE A 211 -32.98 -18.35 -27.38
CA PHE A 211 -32.93 -18.73 -28.80
C PHE A 211 -33.42 -20.16 -29.07
N ARG A 212 -33.19 -21.09 -28.15
CA ARG A 212 -33.61 -22.49 -28.28
C ARG A 212 -35.14 -22.64 -28.14
N ASN A 213 -35.76 -21.80 -27.35
CA ASN A 213 -37.19 -21.91 -27.03
C ASN A 213 -38.09 -21.08 -27.95
N GLN A 214 -37.56 -20.29 -28.88
CA GLN A 214 -38.37 -19.58 -29.87
C GLN A 214 -39.04 -20.55 -30.81
N PRO A 215 -40.40 -20.44 -31.06
CA PRO A 215 -41.11 -21.28 -32.00
C PRO A 215 -40.54 -21.05 -33.42
N LYS A 216 -40.35 -22.13 -34.17
CA LYS A 216 -39.78 -22.09 -35.53
C LYS A 216 -40.47 -21.12 -36.49
N LYS A 217 -41.77 -20.81 -36.31
CA LYS A 217 -42.55 -19.85 -37.12
C LYS A 217 -42.14 -18.40 -36.87
N GLU A 218 -41.86 -17.99 -35.65
CA GLU A 218 -41.40 -16.64 -35.31
C GLU A 218 -39.97 -16.36 -35.82
N LYS A 219 -39.10 -17.39 -35.86
CA LYS A 219 -37.76 -17.23 -36.45
C LYS A 219 -37.80 -16.82 -37.93
N GLN A 220 -38.75 -17.33 -38.69
CA GLN A 220 -38.88 -16.97 -40.11
C GLN A 220 -39.52 -15.59 -40.32
N GLU A 221 -40.45 -15.17 -39.44
CA GLU A 221 -41.07 -13.84 -39.50
C GLU A 221 -40.12 -12.74 -39.04
N ILE A 222 -39.29 -12.99 -38.02
CA ILE A 222 -38.26 -12.04 -37.57
C ILE A 222 -37.22 -11.82 -38.68
N ILE A 223 -36.72 -12.88 -39.34
CA ILE A 223 -35.77 -12.77 -40.46
C ILE A 223 -36.41 -12.07 -41.69
N LYS A 224 -37.72 -12.29 -41.94
CA LYS A 224 -38.43 -11.63 -43.02
C LYS A 224 -38.75 -10.16 -42.70
N ASN A 225 -39.11 -9.85 -41.45
CA ASN A 225 -39.37 -8.47 -41.00
C ASN A 225 -38.10 -7.61 -40.85
N GLU A 226 -36.95 -8.22 -40.57
CA GLU A 226 -35.68 -7.48 -40.55
C GLU A 226 -35.25 -7.02 -41.96
N LYS A 227 -35.61 -7.77 -43.01
CA LYS A 227 -35.34 -7.34 -44.42
C LYS A 227 -36.27 -6.24 -44.94
N SER A 228 -37.45 -6.09 -44.30
CA SER A 228 -38.46 -5.09 -44.77
C SER A 228 -38.52 -3.81 -43.94
N LYS A 229 -37.78 -3.69 -42.81
CA LYS A 229 -37.81 -2.53 -41.91
C LYS A 229 -36.41 -1.93 -41.70
N VAL A 230 -35.76 -1.51 -42.76
CA VAL A 230 -34.53 -0.69 -42.68
C VAL A 230 -34.82 0.69 -42.09
N ASN A 231 -36.09 1.11 -41.89
CA ASN A 231 -36.43 2.49 -41.51
C ASN A 231 -37.12 2.70 -40.16
N GLU A 232 -37.36 1.63 -39.34
CA GLU A 232 -37.79 1.83 -37.94
C GLU A 232 -36.93 0.97 -37.02
N ARG A 233 -35.82 1.51 -36.55
CA ARG A 233 -35.06 0.97 -35.41
C ARG A 233 -35.90 1.09 -34.13
N LYS A 234 -36.95 0.31 -33.98
CA LYS A 234 -37.53 0.05 -32.66
C LYS A 234 -36.47 -0.64 -31.82
N HIS A 235 -36.08 0.01 -30.77
CA HIS A 235 -35.09 -0.43 -29.76
C HIS A 235 -35.49 -1.84 -29.26
N ASN A 236 -34.86 -2.89 -29.79
CA ASN A 236 -35.01 -4.25 -29.25
C ASN A 236 -34.13 -4.37 -27.99
N PRO A 237 -34.66 -4.36 -26.76
CA PRO A 237 -33.88 -4.34 -25.52
C PRO A 237 -32.98 -5.58 -25.38
N HIS A 238 -33.40 -6.73 -25.94
CA HIS A 238 -32.59 -7.95 -25.93
C HIS A 238 -31.31 -7.83 -26.79
N LEU A 239 -31.42 -7.24 -27.99
CA LEU A 239 -30.28 -7.04 -28.86
C LEU A 239 -29.25 -6.08 -28.22
N LYS A 240 -29.71 -5.00 -27.60
CA LYS A 240 -28.86 -4.04 -26.90
C LYS A 240 -28.10 -4.70 -25.75
N THR A 241 -28.76 -5.49 -24.91
CA THR A 241 -28.14 -6.19 -23.80
C THR A 241 -27.12 -7.23 -24.30
N CYS A 242 -27.42 -7.95 -25.39
CA CYS A 242 -26.51 -8.93 -26.00
C CYS A 242 -25.23 -8.26 -26.51
N ILE A 243 -25.36 -7.14 -27.26
CA ILE A 243 -24.21 -6.38 -27.78
C ILE A 243 -23.37 -5.84 -26.61
N LEU A 244 -23.98 -5.22 -25.60
CA LEU A 244 -23.26 -4.70 -24.45
C LEU A 244 -22.55 -5.80 -23.64
N SER A 245 -23.19 -6.98 -23.51
CA SER A 245 -22.52 -8.14 -22.86
C SER A 245 -21.30 -8.60 -23.64
N GLY A 246 -21.35 -8.60 -24.97
CA GLY A 246 -20.20 -8.89 -25.82
C GLY A 246 -19.08 -7.85 -25.65
N VAL A 247 -19.43 -6.57 -25.61
CA VAL A 247 -18.47 -5.48 -25.37
C VAL A 247 -17.82 -5.61 -24.00
N PHE A 248 -18.60 -5.85 -22.93
CA PHE A 248 -18.04 -6.00 -21.57
C PHE A 248 -17.17 -7.27 -21.44
N SER A 249 -17.55 -8.35 -22.11
CA SER A 249 -16.72 -9.57 -22.14
C SER A 249 -15.41 -9.33 -22.89
N ALA A 250 -15.43 -8.59 -23.99
CA ALA A 250 -14.22 -8.22 -24.71
C ALA A 250 -13.32 -7.31 -23.86
N LEU A 251 -13.90 -6.29 -23.21
CA LEU A 251 -13.16 -5.40 -22.29
C LEU A 251 -12.63 -6.17 -21.07
N TRP A 252 -13.35 -7.17 -20.57
CA TRP A 252 -12.86 -8.04 -19.51
C TRP A 252 -11.62 -8.82 -19.94
N ILE A 253 -11.64 -9.46 -21.12
CA ILE A 253 -10.48 -10.19 -21.66
C ILE A 253 -9.29 -9.25 -21.89
N VAL A 254 -9.53 -8.09 -22.50
CA VAL A 254 -8.50 -7.05 -22.68
C VAL A 254 -7.97 -6.59 -21.32
N GLY A 255 -8.86 -6.40 -20.34
CA GLY A 255 -8.51 -6.03 -18.97
C GLY A 255 -7.60 -7.05 -18.30
N ILE A 256 -7.86 -8.35 -18.47
CA ILE A 256 -6.97 -9.41 -17.97
C ILE A 256 -5.56 -9.23 -18.55
N ILE A 257 -5.44 -9.06 -19.86
CA ILE A 257 -4.15 -8.92 -20.54
C ILE A 257 -3.41 -7.65 -20.07
N LEU A 258 -4.12 -6.53 -19.97
CA LEU A 258 -3.54 -5.25 -19.57
C LEU A 258 -3.17 -5.20 -18.08
N SER A 259 -4.00 -5.77 -17.20
CA SER A 259 -3.82 -5.69 -15.75
C SER A 259 -2.90 -6.78 -15.19
N SER A 260 -2.81 -7.95 -15.84
CA SER A 260 -1.92 -9.03 -15.47
C SER A 260 -0.49 -8.62 -15.53
N ASN A 261 0.31 -8.20 -14.92
CA ASN A 261 1.68 -7.67 -15.00
C ASN A 261 1.71 -6.12 -15.09
N THR A 262 0.65 -5.45 -14.65
CA THR A 262 0.71 -4.00 -14.51
C THR A 262 1.50 -3.65 -13.26
N SER A 263 2.61 -2.93 -13.45
CA SER A 263 3.33 -2.26 -12.38
C SER A 263 2.51 -1.05 -11.87
N PRO A 264 2.52 -0.74 -10.55
CA PRO A 264 2.03 0.53 -10.04
C PRO A 264 2.74 1.74 -10.66
N VAL A 265 3.97 1.57 -11.11
CA VAL A 265 4.79 2.61 -11.75
C VAL A 265 4.32 2.85 -13.18
N PHE A 266 4.24 4.12 -13.59
CA PHE A 266 3.78 4.53 -14.93
C PHE A 266 4.71 4.10 -16.06
N TRP A 267 5.99 4.03 -15.77
CA TRP A 267 7.04 3.67 -16.71
C TRP A 267 7.83 2.50 -16.11
N LYS A 268 8.04 1.51 -16.91
CA LYS A 268 9.05 0.52 -16.60
C LYS A 268 10.39 1.19 -16.88
N ASP A 269 11.06 1.55 -15.82
CA ASP A 269 12.40 2.07 -15.90
C ASP A 269 13.35 0.93 -16.29
N GLU A 270 14.24 1.16 -17.27
CA GLU A 270 15.27 0.19 -17.66
C GLU A 270 16.17 -0.18 -16.49
N THR A 271 16.23 0.66 -15.45
CA THR A 271 16.98 0.43 -14.23
C THR A 271 16.29 -0.53 -13.25
N THR A 272 15.00 -0.84 -13.45
CA THR A 272 14.25 -1.73 -12.54
C THR A 272 14.69 -3.19 -12.67
N MET A 273 15.26 -3.73 -11.59
CA MET A 273 15.69 -5.12 -11.50
C MET A 273 14.57 -6.03 -11.02
N VAL A 274 13.85 -5.61 -9.95
CA VAL A 274 12.80 -6.38 -9.31
C VAL A 274 11.65 -5.48 -8.89
N GLU A 275 10.43 -5.97 -9.12
CA GLU A 275 9.20 -5.52 -8.49
C GLU A 275 8.51 -6.72 -7.85
N ALA A 276 8.12 -6.62 -6.59
CA ALA A 276 7.45 -7.69 -5.86
C ALA A 276 6.49 -7.14 -4.80
N ASP A 277 5.47 -7.91 -4.48
CA ASP A 277 4.65 -7.71 -3.28
C ASP A 277 5.13 -8.66 -2.17
N SER A 278 5.24 -8.18 -0.95
CA SER A 278 5.39 -8.98 0.25
C SER A 278 4.12 -8.98 1.09
N MET A 279 4.13 -9.63 2.25
CA MET A 279 3.02 -9.52 3.20
C MET A 279 2.84 -8.08 3.73
N TYR A 280 3.92 -7.29 3.77
CA TYR A 280 3.94 -5.95 4.38
C TYR A 280 3.90 -4.84 3.34
N ASN A 281 4.68 -4.96 2.26
CA ASN A 281 4.99 -3.85 1.37
C ASN A 281 4.98 -4.26 -0.11
N TYR A 282 4.74 -3.29 -0.98
CA TYR A 282 5.22 -3.33 -2.35
C TYR A 282 6.71 -2.97 -2.36
N LEU A 283 7.52 -3.74 -3.07
CA LEU A 283 8.98 -3.66 -3.07
C LEU A 283 9.49 -3.40 -4.49
N LYS A 284 10.45 -2.48 -4.61
CA LYS A 284 11.10 -2.19 -5.88
C LYS A 284 12.61 -2.08 -5.68
N VAL A 285 13.38 -2.75 -6.54
CA VAL A 285 14.84 -2.64 -6.62
C VAL A 285 15.22 -2.07 -7.97
N ASN A 286 15.99 -1.00 -7.96
CA ASN A 286 16.53 -0.33 -9.15
C ASN A 286 18.06 -0.31 -9.08
N LYS A 287 18.72 -0.34 -10.23
CA LYS A 287 20.16 -0.13 -10.31
C LYS A 287 20.51 0.97 -11.29
N GLU A 288 21.21 1.98 -10.81
CA GLU A 288 21.69 3.11 -11.61
C GLU A 288 23.22 3.23 -11.47
N GLY A 289 23.92 2.92 -12.54
CA GLY A 289 25.39 2.88 -12.52
C GLY A 289 25.91 1.86 -11.50
N LYS A 290 26.64 2.33 -10.48
CA LYS A 290 27.17 1.50 -9.40
C LYS A 290 26.26 1.40 -8.17
N THR A 291 25.14 2.11 -8.15
CA THR A 291 24.27 2.21 -6.97
C THR A 291 23.00 1.39 -7.18
N THR A 292 22.70 0.52 -6.24
CA THR A 292 21.43 -0.21 -6.15
C THR A 292 20.54 0.51 -5.15
N TYR A 293 19.30 0.80 -5.55
CA TYR A 293 18.28 1.51 -4.76
C TYR A 293 17.14 0.59 -4.41
N PHE A 294 16.59 0.77 -3.23
CA PHE A 294 15.42 0.07 -2.72
C PHE A 294 14.31 1.04 -2.33
N SER A 295 13.09 0.74 -2.74
CA SER A 295 11.90 1.52 -2.43
C SER A 295 10.77 0.62 -1.95
N THR A 296 10.00 1.11 -0.98
CA THR A 296 8.79 0.44 -0.49
C THR A 296 7.60 1.37 -0.58
N ASN A 297 6.44 0.88 -1.02
CA ASN A 297 5.13 1.56 -1.02
C ASN A 297 5.06 2.97 -1.64
N VAL A 298 6.11 3.76 -1.58
CA VAL A 298 6.16 5.12 -2.13
C VAL A 298 7.01 5.13 -3.38
N LEU A 299 6.42 5.48 -4.51
CA LEU A 299 7.04 5.38 -5.83
C LEU A 299 8.32 6.20 -6.00
N PHE A 300 8.47 7.29 -5.23
CA PHE A 300 9.58 8.23 -5.34
C PHE A 300 10.50 8.23 -4.10
N GLY A 301 10.19 7.42 -3.09
CA GLY A 301 10.98 7.34 -1.86
C GLY A 301 12.05 6.26 -1.95
N VAL A 302 13.32 6.64 -1.75
CA VAL A 302 14.41 5.68 -1.57
C VAL A 302 14.50 5.35 -0.08
N GLN A 303 14.28 4.07 0.26
CA GLN A 303 14.39 3.58 1.64
C GLN A 303 15.82 3.12 1.95
N SER A 304 16.48 2.53 0.99
CA SER A 304 17.86 2.05 1.12
C SER A 304 18.60 2.21 -0.19
N CYS A 305 19.93 2.39 -0.12
CA CYS A 305 20.80 2.23 -1.28
C CYS A 305 22.17 1.67 -0.88
N MET A 306 22.85 1.04 -1.83
CA MET A 306 24.17 0.47 -1.67
C MET A 306 24.99 0.68 -2.94
N ASN A 307 26.23 1.12 -2.79
CA ASN A 307 27.20 1.14 -3.89
C ASN A 307 27.93 -0.20 -4.02
N ASP A 308 28.22 -0.63 -5.25
CA ASP A 308 28.88 -1.91 -5.52
C ASP A 308 30.26 -2.05 -4.83
N ASP A 309 30.92 -0.93 -4.55
CA ASP A 309 32.22 -0.84 -3.89
C ASP A 309 32.10 -0.52 -2.39
N PHE A 310 30.91 -0.59 -1.81
CA PHE A 310 30.58 -0.22 -0.43
C PHE A 310 30.93 1.23 -0.05
N SER A 311 31.30 2.08 -1.00
CA SER A 311 31.61 3.49 -0.75
C SER A 311 30.41 4.24 -0.17
N LEU A 312 30.66 5.41 0.41
CA LEU A 312 29.63 6.29 0.96
C LEU A 312 28.54 6.57 -0.05
N THR A 313 27.29 6.55 0.42
CA THR A 313 26.09 6.61 -0.41
C THR A 313 25.54 8.02 -0.60
N GLY A 314 25.94 8.96 0.26
CA GLY A 314 25.33 10.29 0.35
C GLY A 314 24.03 10.31 1.16
N MET A 315 23.59 9.15 1.69
CA MET A 315 22.37 9.02 2.50
C MET A 315 22.68 9.14 4.00
N TYR A 316 21.65 9.08 4.81
CA TYR A 316 21.74 9.24 6.27
C TYR A 316 22.67 8.23 6.96
N TYR A 317 22.82 7.01 6.41
CA TYR A 317 23.68 5.99 7.04
C TYR A 317 25.13 6.46 7.15
N ASP A 318 25.60 7.24 6.17
CA ASP A 318 26.99 7.73 6.19
C ASP A 318 27.31 8.49 7.48
N LYS A 319 26.34 9.26 8.01
CA LYS A 319 26.49 9.95 9.31
C LYS A 319 26.39 8.97 10.48
N LEU A 320 25.54 7.94 10.40
CA LEU A 320 25.40 6.92 11.43
C LEU A 320 26.65 6.05 11.59
N LEU A 321 27.52 5.99 10.56
CA LEU A 321 28.83 5.35 10.67
C LEU A 321 29.78 6.05 11.68
N ALA A 322 29.41 7.21 12.22
CA ALA A 322 30.10 7.80 13.36
C ALA A 322 29.88 7.02 14.67
N GLY A 323 28.73 6.34 14.80
CA GLY A 323 28.34 5.62 16.01
C GLY A 323 29.37 4.62 16.52
N PRO A 324 29.90 3.70 15.68
CA PRO A 324 30.92 2.75 16.08
C PRO A 324 32.18 3.37 16.71
N TYR A 325 32.53 4.61 16.39
CA TYR A 325 33.67 5.33 16.97
C TYR A 325 33.35 6.00 18.32
N LEU A 326 32.08 6.01 18.73
CA LEU A 326 31.62 6.62 19.99
C LEU A 326 31.53 5.62 21.15
N VAL A 327 31.79 4.35 20.90
CA VAL A 327 31.71 3.28 21.88
C VAL A 327 33.01 2.50 21.97
N LYS A 328 33.09 1.47 22.79
CA LYS A 328 34.26 0.63 22.95
C LYS A 328 34.68 -0.06 21.64
N GLU A 329 35.92 -0.52 21.58
CA GLU A 329 36.40 -1.43 20.53
C GLU A 329 35.57 -2.74 20.54
N ASN A 330 35.34 -3.31 19.35
CA ASN A 330 34.52 -4.54 19.14
C ASN A 330 33.10 -4.45 19.76
N PRO A 331 32.29 -3.47 19.34
CA PRO A 331 30.99 -3.25 19.91
C PRO A 331 29.97 -4.33 19.52
N ASP A 332 29.05 -4.59 20.44
CA ASP A 332 27.81 -5.32 20.15
C ASP A 332 26.75 -4.32 19.63
N ILE A 333 26.28 -4.53 18.43
CA ILE A 333 25.36 -3.62 17.73
C ILE A 333 24.03 -4.35 17.48
N LEU A 334 22.92 -3.70 17.83
CA LEU A 334 21.57 -4.13 17.46
C LEU A 334 20.98 -3.12 16.45
N VAL A 335 20.46 -3.63 15.34
CA VAL A 335 19.74 -2.84 14.34
C VAL A 335 18.27 -3.27 14.36
N LEU A 336 17.37 -2.36 14.71
CA LEU A 336 15.90 -2.56 14.69
C LEU A 336 15.33 -1.90 13.43
N GLY A 337 14.96 -2.71 12.45
CA GLY A 337 14.66 -2.30 11.09
C GLY A 337 15.91 -2.31 10.20
N ASN A 338 16.30 -3.50 9.75
CA ASN A 338 17.53 -3.65 8.97
C ASN A 338 17.36 -3.21 7.50
N GLY A 339 16.14 -3.25 6.97
CA GLY A 339 15.90 -3.00 5.56
C GLY A 339 16.79 -3.90 4.68
N THR A 340 17.49 -3.29 3.72
CA THR A 340 18.43 -4.03 2.87
C THR A 340 19.81 -4.26 3.51
N GLY A 341 19.99 -3.88 4.76
CA GLY A 341 21.22 -4.11 5.52
C GLY A 341 22.40 -3.17 5.18
N THR A 342 22.09 -2.01 4.61
CA THR A 342 23.13 -1.04 4.19
C THR A 342 24.03 -0.63 5.34
N PHE A 343 23.47 -0.17 6.47
CA PHE A 343 24.27 0.24 7.62
C PHE A 343 25.16 -0.91 8.13
N ALA A 344 24.57 -2.08 8.38
CA ALA A 344 25.28 -3.23 8.91
C ALA A 344 26.42 -3.69 7.98
N THR A 345 26.16 -3.72 6.66
CA THR A 345 27.15 -4.08 5.65
C THR A 345 28.26 -3.04 5.56
N MET A 346 27.95 -1.74 5.57
CA MET A 346 28.95 -0.68 5.53
C MET A 346 29.85 -0.67 6.77
N VAL A 347 29.33 -0.98 7.96
CA VAL A 347 30.15 -1.15 9.17
C VAL A 347 31.19 -2.25 8.98
N LYS A 348 30.80 -3.39 8.38
CA LYS A 348 31.70 -4.53 8.13
C LYS A 348 32.64 -4.33 6.96
N GLU A 349 32.16 -3.86 5.83
CA GLU A 349 32.89 -3.83 4.56
C GLU A 349 33.65 -2.52 4.32
N TYR A 350 33.06 -1.39 4.67
CA TYR A 350 33.64 -0.06 4.45
C TYR A 350 34.46 0.41 5.66
N VAL A 351 33.85 0.43 6.86
CA VAL A 351 34.56 0.81 8.10
C VAL A 351 35.54 -0.28 8.52
N LYS A 352 35.24 -1.55 8.18
CA LYS A 352 36.04 -2.75 8.51
C LYS A 352 36.23 -2.93 10.01
N LEU A 353 35.17 -2.65 10.76
CA LEU A 353 35.19 -2.77 12.20
C LEU A 353 34.93 -4.23 12.61
N ASP A 354 35.76 -4.74 13.51
CA ASP A 354 35.45 -5.99 14.22
C ASP A 354 34.38 -5.73 15.26
N CYS A 355 33.19 -6.31 15.04
CA CYS A 355 31.99 -6.07 15.85
C CYS A 355 31.00 -7.21 15.68
N ASN A 356 30.10 -7.40 16.64
CA ASN A 356 28.96 -8.30 16.49
C ASN A 356 27.72 -7.50 16.12
N ILE A 357 27.07 -7.82 15.00
CA ILE A 357 25.86 -7.14 14.57
C ILE A 357 24.70 -8.14 14.58
N THR A 358 23.66 -7.84 15.34
CA THR A 358 22.35 -8.48 15.24
C THR A 358 21.41 -7.49 14.57
N ALA A 359 20.77 -7.91 13.49
CA ALA A 359 19.90 -7.08 12.68
C ALA A 359 18.51 -7.72 12.59
N VAL A 360 17.48 -6.96 12.92
CA VAL A 360 16.09 -7.41 12.95
C VAL A 360 15.32 -6.74 11.82
N GLU A 361 14.67 -7.54 10.98
CA GLU A 361 13.81 -7.09 9.88
C GLU A 361 12.53 -7.92 9.88
N ILE A 362 11.38 -7.26 9.77
CA ILE A 362 10.08 -7.93 9.84
C ILE A 362 9.72 -8.66 8.55
N ASP A 363 10.23 -8.20 7.42
CA ASP A 363 9.85 -8.66 6.10
C ASP A 363 10.90 -9.63 5.52
N GLN A 364 10.60 -10.93 5.57
CA GLN A 364 11.47 -11.97 5.01
C GLN A 364 11.84 -11.71 3.54
N LYS A 365 10.94 -11.11 2.76
CA LYS A 365 11.22 -10.80 1.36
C LYS A 365 12.28 -9.71 1.21
N ILE A 366 12.31 -8.72 2.12
CA ILE A 366 13.37 -7.70 2.16
C ILE A 366 14.70 -8.35 2.54
N ILE A 367 14.70 -9.27 3.52
CA ILE A 367 15.90 -10.04 3.89
C ILE A 367 16.44 -10.80 2.67
N ASP A 368 15.59 -11.51 1.93
CA ASP A 368 16.00 -12.26 0.74
C ASP A 368 16.62 -11.33 -0.32
N LEU A 369 15.98 -10.18 -0.60
CA LEU A 369 16.47 -9.17 -1.54
C LEU A 369 17.79 -8.53 -1.07
N SER A 370 18.03 -8.40 0.25
CA SER A 370 19.27 -7.83 0.78
C SER A 370 20.49 -8.67 0.42
N TYR A 371 20.37 -9.99 0.48
CA TYR A 371 21.42 -10.91 0.05
C TYR A 371 21.57 -10.99 -1.47
N GLU A 372 20.48 -10.91 -2.21
CA GLU A 372 20.49 -11.08 -3.67
C GLU A 372 21.01 -9.84 -4.40
N TYR A 373 20.64 -8.63 -3.93
CA TYR A 373 20.90 -7.38 -4.67
C TYR A 373 21.76 -6.36 -3.91
N PHE A 374 21.84 -6.44 -2.58
CA PHE A 374 22.53 -5.42 -1.75
C PHE A 374 23.80 -5.94 -1.08
N GLN A 375 24.27 -7.10 -1.49
CA GLN A 375 25.53 -7.67 -1.00
C GLN A 375 25.59 -7.73 0.54
N MET A 376 24.43 -8.01 1.18
CA MET A 376 24.33 -8.10 2.64
C MET A 376 25.44 -8.99 3.20
N ASN A 377 26.21 -8.45 4.15
CA ASN A 377 27.34 -9.17 4.74
C ASN A 377 26.86 -10.40 5.54
N LYS A 378 27.47 -11.56 5.29
CA LYS A 378 27.05 -12.86 5.85
C LYS A 378 27.41 -13.04 7.34
N ASP A 379 28.31 -12.22 7.87
CA ASP A 379 28.70 -12.27 9.28
C ASP A 379 27.73 -11.47 10.17
N VAL A 380 26.74 -10.80 9.59
CA VAL A 380 25.64 -10.16 10.30
C VAL A 380 24.58 -11.21 10.65
N ASN A 381 24.21 -11.28 11.92
CA ASN A 381 23.13 -12.15 12.38
C ASN A 381 21.78 -11.51 12.10
N VAL A 382 21.14 -11.87 10.96
CA VAL A 382 19.84 -11.34 10.55
C VAL A 382 18.70 -12.20 11.09
N ILE A 383 17.72 -11.56 11.73
CA ILE A 383 16.56 -12.21 12.38
C ILE A 383 15.28 -11.65 11.77
N CYS A 384 14.42 -12.52 11.25
CA CYS A 384 13.09 -12.15 10.78
C CYS A 384 12.12 -12.07 11.96
N ASP A 385 11.88 -10.84 12.46
CA ASP A 385 10.98 -10.59 13.60
C ASP A 385 10.55 -9.11 13.61
N ASP A 386 9.51 -8.79 14.40
CA ASP A 386 9.18 -7.42 14.77
C ASP A 386 10.24 -6.87 15.75
N GLY A 387 10.76 -5.67 15.46
CA GLY A 387 11.87 -5.09 16.22
C GLY A 387 11.56 -4.87 17.69
N ARG A 388 10.33 -4.43 18.03
CA ARG A 388 9.92 -4.25 19.43
C ARG A 388 9.71 -5.58 20.14
N ASN A 389 9.09 -6.55 19.47
CA ASN A 389 8.91 -7.89 20.03
C ASN A 389 10.26 -8.60 20.27
N TYR A 390 11.22 -8.38 19.36
CA TYR A 390 12.56 -8.92 19.52
C TYR A 390 13.22 -8.36 20.79
N ILE A 391 13.37 -7.03 20.90
CA ILE A 391 14.06 -6.40 22.04
C ILE A 391 13.35 -6.68 23.36
N ALA A 392 12.02 -6.79 23.38
CA ALA A 392 11.27 -7.12 24.60
C ALA A 392 11.54 -8.53 25.15
N ARG A 393 12.00 -9.46 24.30
CA ARG A 393 12.32 -10.85 24.66
C ARG A 393 13.82 -11.10 24.82
N ASP A 394 14.64 -10.23 24.28
CA ASP A 394 16.09 -10.35 24.35
C ASP A 394 16.58 -10.10 25.78
N LYS A 395 17.72 -10.70 26.12
CA LYS A 395 18.36 -10.54 27.43
C LYS A 395 19.76 -9.94 27.33
N LYS A 396 20.20 -9.64 26.08
CA LYS A 396 21.50 -9.05 25.83
C LYS A 396 21.45 -7.55 26.01
N THR A 397 22.60 -6.98 26.32
CA THR A 397 22.81 -5.53 26.23
C THR A 397 23.78 -5.23 25.09
N TYR A 398 23.64 -4.05 24.54
CA TYR A 398 24.35 -3.60 23.34
C TYR A 398 25.07 -2.29 23.59
N ASP A 399 26.13 -2.07 22.85
CA ASP A 399 26.86 -0.80 22.88
C ASP A 399 26.20 0.22 21.96
N ILE A 400 25.57 -0.27 20.86
CA ILE A 400 24.80 0.56 19.94
C ILE A 400 23.46 -0.12 19.67
N ILE A 401 22.38 0.65 19.75
CA ILE A 401 21.06 0.25 19.21
C ILE A 401 20.66 1.28 18.17
N LEU A 402 20.59 0.85 16.91
CA LEU A 402 20.05 1.65 15.81
C LEU A 402 18.56 1.36 15.64
N VAL A 403 17.73 2.41 15.69
CA VAL A 403 16.29 2.36 15.43
C VAL A 403 16.04 2.96 14.05
N ASP A 404 15.73 2.11 13.07
CA ASP A 404 15.52 2.50 11.67
C ASP A 404 14.36 1.72 11.03
N ALA A 405 13.28 1.57 11.78
CA ALA A 405 12.10 0.81 11.35
C ALA A 405 11.01 1.75 10.81
N TYR A 406 10.72 1.61 9.53
CA TYR A 406 9.68 2.36 8.83
C TYR A 406 8.79 1.44 8.00
N SER A 407 7.47 1.66 8.09
CA SER A 407 6.50 1.04 7.20
C SER A 407 6.06 2.04 6.12
N SER A 408 6.88 2.33 5.16
CA SER A 408 6.78 3.39 4.15
C SER A 408 7.22 4.78 4.63
N ILE A 409 6.31 5.67 5.02
CA ILE A 409 6.64 7.05 5.42
C ILE A 409 6.65 7.22 6.94
N SER A 410 5.89 6.40 7.66
CA SER A 410 5.69 6.52 9.11
C SER A 410 6.42 5.42 9.87
N ALA A 411 7.04 5.77 10.99
CA ALA A 411 7.49 4.78 11.95
C ALA A 411 6.27 4.04 12.56
N PRO A 412 6.35 2.72 12.80
CA PRO A 412 5.31 2.00 13.49
C PRO A 412 5.07 2.61 14.88
N PHE A 413 3.81 2.92 15.24
CA PHE A 413 3.51 3.65 16.47
C PHE A 413 4.13 2.99 17.72
N HIS A 414 4.12 1.67 17.79
CA HIS A 414 4.68 0.90 18.91
C HIS A 414 6.22 0.98 19.03
N MET A 415 6.92 1.56 18.07
CA MET A 415 8.37 1.82 18.11
C MET A 415 8.70 3.31 18.31
N THR A 416 7.75 4.10 18.78
CA THR A 416 7.89 5.56 18.92
C THR A 416 7.53 6.06 20.31
N THR A 417 7.18 5.18 21.23
CA THR A 417 6.59 5.47 22.53
C THR A 417 7.64 5.52 23.65
N THR A 418 7.29 6.13 24.77
CA THR A 418 8.11 6.19 25.99
C THR A 418 8.49 4.79 26.45
N GLU A 419 7.54 3.86 26.38
CA GLU A 419 7.74 2.45 26.77
C GLU A 419 8.77 1.77 25.86
N PHE A 420 8.71 2.02 24.55
CA PHE A 420 9.70 1.50 23.60
C PHE A 420 11.10 2.07 23.85
N PHE A 421 11.22 3.38 24.01
CA PHE A 421 12.54 3.99 24.27
C PHE A 421 13.11 3.58 25.63
N THR A 422 12.25 3.26 26.60
CA THR A 422 12.67 2.66 27.87
C THR A 422 13.27 1.27 27.64
N LEU A 423 12.60 0.40 26.85
CA LEU A 423 13.19 -0.89 26.46
C LEU A 423 14.55 -0.73 25.78
N VAL A 424 14.66 0.22 24.86
CA VAL A 424 15.93 0.49 24.18
C VAL A 424 17.02 0.90 25.17
N LYS A 425 16.73 1.82 26.09
CA LYS A 425 17.66 2.28 27.12
C LYS A 425 18.09 1.16 28.06
N ASP A 426 17.17 0.28 28.48
CA ASP A 426 17.44 -0.84 29.36
C ASP A 426 18.37 -1.87 28.72
N HIS A 427 18.31 -2.03 27.40
CA HIS A 427 19.18 -2.93 26.63
C HIS A 427 20.50 -2.28 26.18
N LEU A 428 20.77 -1.02 26.51
CA LEU A 428 22.07 -0.42 26.29
C LEU A 428 23.04 -0.70 27.46
N ASN A 429 24.32 -0.90 27.15
CA ASN A 429 25.40 -0.85 28.12
C ASN A 429 25.51 0.56 28.71
N ASP A 430 26.23 0.73 29.84
CA ASP A 430 26.23 2.01 30.56
C ASP A 430 26.76 3.18 29.71
N ASP A 431 27.76 2.95 28.87
CA ASP A 431 28.28 3.93 27.91
C ASP A 431 27.71 3.77 26.49
N GLY A 432 26.64 2.98 26.37
CA GLY A 432 25.99 2.72 25.08
C GLY A 432 25.21 3.93 24.54
N ILE A 433 24.99 3.90 23.24
CA ILE A 433 24.24 4.94 22.51
C ILE A 433 23.09 4.33 21.71
N MET A 434 21.98 5.03 21.69
CA MET A 434 20.91 4.83 20.70
C MET A 434 21.18 5.77 19.52
N MET A 435 21.07 5.25 18.33
CA MET A 435 20.96 6.03 17.08
C MET A 435 19.57 5.83 16.50
N MET A 436 19.01 6.86 15.87
CA MET A 436 17.71 6.76 15.23
C MET A 436 17.71 7.58 13.94
N ASN A 437 17.24 7.00 12.86
CA ASN A 437 16.86 7.74 11.67
C ASN A 437 15.42 8.26 11.84
N VAL A 438 15.18 9.52 11.54
CA VAL A 438 13.85 10.12 11.42
C VAL A 438 13.69 10.59 9.98
N ASN A 439 12.96 9.82 9.17
CA ASN A 439 12.90 9.98 7.71
C ASN A 439 12.15 11.23 7.22
N MET A 440 11.48 11.96 8.11
CA MET A 440 10.81 13.23 7.81
C MET A 440 11.05 14.24 8.91
N SER A 441 11.35 15.48 8.54
CA SER A 441 11.46 16.60 9.47
C SER A 441 10.81 17.86 8.92
N SER A 442 10.25 18.69 9.80
CA SER A 442 9.72 20.00 9.45
C SER A 442 9.93 21.02 10.57
N ASP A 443 9.76 22.30 10.23
CA ASP A 443 9.89 23.39 11.23
C ASP A 443 8.63 23.57 12.08
N ASN A 444 7.60 22.76 11.87
CA ASN A 444 6.36 22.84 12.64
C ASN A 444 6.52 22.23 14.04
N ASN A 445 5.97 22.89 15.04
CA ASN A 445 6.01 22.40 16.43
C ASN A 445 5.22 21.11 16.65
N ASP A 446 4.27 20.78 15.78
CA ASP A 446 3.42 19.60 15.85
C ASP A 446 3.92 18.46 14.93
N SER A 447 5.17 18.54 14.47
CA SER A 447 5.76 17.58 13.54
C SER A 447 6.16 16.27 14.23
N ILE A 448 6.27 15.21 13.42
CA ILE A 448 6.63 13.88 13.93
C ILE A 448 8.06 13.84 14.46
N ASP A 449 9.01 14.53 13.82
CA ASP A 449 10.39 14.57 14.25
C ASP A 449 10.55 15.16 15.66
N LYS A 450 9.83 16.24 15.98
CA LYS A 450 9.83 16.81 17.33
C LYS A 450 9.20 15.87 18.35
N ALA A 451 8.08 15.24 18.02
CA ALA A 451 7.43 14.31 18.92
C ALA A 451 8.29 13.09 19.26
N LEU A 452 9.01 12.55 18.26
CA LEU A 452 9.95 11.44 18.46
C LEU A 452 11.15 11.85 19.30
N CYS A 453 11.76 13.00 18.99
CA CYS A 453 12.92 13.50 19.75
C CYS A 453 12.54 13.83 21.20
N ASP A 454 11.41 14.50 21.43
CA ASP A 454 10.91 14.82 22.78
C ASP A 454 10.60 13.55 23.58
N THR A 455 9.97 12.55 22.95
CA THR A 455 9.65 11.29 23.60
C THR A 455 10.92 10.52 23.99
N ALA A 456 11.89 10.41 23.07
CA ALA A 456 13.18 9.79 23.35
C ALA A 456 13.97 10.59 24.41
N TYR A 457 13.94 11.93 24.35
CA TYR A 457 14.59 12.80 25.35
C TYR A 457 14.01 12.58 26.75
N GLY A 458 12.70 12.41 26.88
CA GLY A 458 12.06 12.12 28.17
C GLY A 458 12.58 10.86 28.85
N VAL A 459 13.14 9.93 28.09
CA VAL A 459 13.76 8.71 28.61
C VAL A 459 15.27 8.89 28.81
N PHE A 460 15.98 9.40 27.80
CA PHE A 460 17.45 9.46 27.80
C PHE A 460 18.02 10.68 28.51
N GLU A 461 17.34 11.81 28.44
CA GLU A 461 17.76 13.14 28.97
C GLU A 461 19.06 13.70 28.32
N ASN A 462 19.74 12.92 27.50
CA ASN A 462 20.94 13.27 26.78
C ASN A 462 20.82 12.88 25.30
N LEU A 463 20.24 13.78 24.50
CA LEU A 463 19.88 13.56 23.10
C LEU A 463 20.36 14.71 22.23
N TYR A 464 20.87 14.33 21.07
CA TYR A 464 21.38 15.22 20.04
C TYR A 464 20.77 14.86 18.68
N SER A 465 20.63 15.84 17.83
CA SER A 465 20.09 15.64 16.48
C SER A 465 20.84 16.44 15.42
N CYS A 466 20.84 15.90 14.21
CA CYS A 466 21.41 16.56 13.03
C CYS A 466 20.40 16.46 11.88
N ARG A 467 19.94 17.60 11.37
CA ARG A 467 19.01 17.63 10.23
C ARG A 467 19.72 17.26 8.92
N SER A 468 19.03 16.51 8.09
CA SER A 468 19.31 16.24 6.69
C SER A 468 18.33 17.00 5.78
N THR A 469 18.43 16.80 4.49
CA THR A 469 17.56 17.48 3.50
C THR A 469 16.07 17.21 3.74
N SER A 470 15.70 15.98 4.08
CA SER A 470 14.30 15.56 4.29
C SER A 470 14.05 14.92 5.66
N GLY A 471 15.08 14.57 6.40
CA GLY A 471 15.00 13.84 7.65
C GLY A 471 15.91 14.40 8.74
N MET A 472 16.17 13.57 9.75
CA MET A 472 17.00 13.91 10.90
C MET A 472 17.65 12.64 11.46
N GLU A 473 18.93 12.69 11.76
CA GLU A 473 19.64 11.67 12.51
C GLU A 473 19.71 12.06 13.99
N VAL A 474 19.40 11.13 14.87
CA VAL A 474 19.32 11.32 16.31
C VAL A 474 20.32 10.40 16.99
N PHE A 475 21.02 10.95 18.00
CA PHE A 475 21.96 10.24 18.85
C PHE A 475 21.57 10.48 20.32
N ALA A 476 21.38 9.44 21.10
CA ALA A 476 21.09 9.54 22.52
C ALA A 476 22.06 8.66 23.32
N ALA A 477 22.70 9.24 24.32
CA ALA A 477 23.59 8.49 25.20
C ALA A 477 22.84 8.02 26.46
N LYS A 478 23.05 6.77 26.88
CA LYS A 478 22.53 6.27 28.17
C LYS A 478 23.13 7.02 29.33
N ASN A 479 24.45 7.27 29.26
CA ASN A 479 25.18 8.08 30.24
C ASN A 479 24.91 9.57 29.99
N LYS A 480 24.32 10.26 30.97
CA LYS A 480 23.92 11.67 30.89
C LYS A 480 25.11 12.65 30.84
N ASP A 481 26.27 12.23 31.31
CA ASP A 481 27.46 13.07 31.42
C ASP A 481 28.28 13.14 30.13
N ARG A 482 27.93 12.35 29.12
CA ARG A 482 28.58 12.35 27.81
C ARG A 482 28.21 13.59 27.00
N ASP A 483 29.23 14.21 26.38
CA ASP A 483 29.08 15.27 25.38
C ASP A 483 29.34 14.71 23.97
N LEU A 484 28.29 14.18 23.32
CA LEU A 484 28.43 13.57 22.00
C LEU A 484 28.91 14.56 20.94
N ILE A 485 28.69 15.88 21.09
CA ILE A 485 29.24 16.89 20.15
C ILE A 485 30.77 16.92 20.22
N GLN A 486 31.32 16.95 21.43
CA GLN A 486 32.78 16.96 21.59
C GLN A 486 33.41 15.62 21.21
N GLU A 487 32.74 14.52 21.56
CA GLU A 487 33.20 13.19 21.19
C GLU A 487 33.25 13.01 19.67
N VAL A 488 32.17 13.39 18.92
CA VAL A 488 32.14 13.33 17.45
C VAL A 488 33.24 14.22 16.83
N LYS A 489 33.48 15.41 17.38
CA LYS A 489 34.59 16.29 16.89
C LYS A 489 35.96 15.69 17.06
N ASN A 490 36.16 14.81 18.03
CA ASN A 490 37.42 14.14 18.33
C ASN A 490 37.62 12.84 17.52
N ILE A 491 36.62 12.36 16.81
CA ILE A 491 36.76 11.17 15.96
C ILE A 491 37.75 11.46 14.83
N SER A 492 38.67 10.51 14.64
CA SER A 492 39.56 10.47 13.48
C SER A 492 39.39 9.15 12.76
N ALA A 493 38.54 9.13 11.74
CA ALA A 493 38.33 7.95 10.91
C ALA A 493 39.54 7.77 9.94
N PRO A 494 39.96 6.51 9.66
CA PRO A 494 41.05 6.24 8.74
C PRO A 494 40.77 6.70 7.30
N ASP A 495 39.53 6.58 6.86
CA ASP A 495 39.09 7.01 5.54
C ASP A 495 38.80 8.53 5.52
N SER A 496 39.35 9.23 4.52
CA SER A 496 39.24 10.69 4.42
C SER A 496 37.83 11.16 4.10
N SER A 497 37.07 10.39 3.32
CA SER A 497 35.68 10.72 2.94
C SER A 497 34.76 10.57 4.15
N LEU A 498 34.90 9.47 4.90
CA LEU A 498 34.15 9.27 6.15
C LEU A 498 34.52 10.34 7.18
N ASN A 499 35.82 10.67 7.30
CA ASN A 499 36.28 11.70 8.22
C ASN A 499 35.66 13.09 7.90
N ASN A 500 35.43 13.40 6.62
CA ASN A 500 34.73 14.62 6.22
C ASN A 500 33.25 14.59 6.62
N VAL A 501 32.57 13.44 6.47
CA VAL A 501 31.15 13.26 6.91
C VAL A 501 31.07 13.45 8.43
N ILE A 502 31.96 12.81 9.20
CA ILE A 502 31.98 12.90 10.67
C ILE A 502 32.31 14.34 11.14
N ARG A 503 33.24 15.03 10.50
CA ARG A 503 33.51 16.45 10.79
C ARG A 503 32.27 17.33 10.52
N ASN A 504 31.55 17.07 9.42
CA ASN A 504 30.33 17.79 9.13
C ASN A 504 29.27 17.51 10.20
N LEU A 505 29.09 16.24 10.58
CA LEU A 505 28.20 15.84 11.67
C LEU A 505 28.55 16.61 12.97
N GLY A 506 29.82 16.65 13.38
CA GLY A 506 30.27 17.38 14.59
C GLY A 506 30.01 18.89 14.56
N ARG A 507 29.80 19.48 13.36
CA ARG A 507 29.45 20.91 13.21
C ARG A 507 27.95 21.15 13.22
N THR A 508 27.16 20.16 12.81
CA THR A 508 25.70 20.26 12.61
C THR A 508 24.90 19.56 13.69
N LEU A 509 25.56 18.76 14.53
CA LEU A 509 24.93 18.08 15.66
C LEU A 509 24.58 19.10 16.75
N GLU A 510 23.31 19.13 17.15
CA GLU A 510 22.79 20.05 18.15
C GLU A 510 22.17 19.26 19.29
N LYS A 511 22.31 19.78 20.52
CA LYS A 511 21.64 19.21 21.68
C LYS A 511 20.14 19.49 21.59
N HIS A 512 19.33 18.46 21.83
CA HIS A 512 17.89 18.58 21.75
C HIS A 512 17.33 19.50 22.84
N ASN A 513 16.36 20.33 22.45
CA ASN A 513 15.61 21.18 23.35
C ASN A 513 14.18 20.63 23.48
N ASP A 514 13.86 20.10 24.66
CA ASP A 514 12.59 19.45 24.95
C ASP A 514 11.42 20.44 24.94
N THR A 515 10.36 20.12 24.20
CA THR A 515 9.12 20.89 24.19
C THR A 515 7.99 20.21 24.99
N GLY A 516 8.27 19.03 25.56
CA GLY A 516 7.38 18.33 26.48
C GLY A 516 6.38 17.37 25.82
N ILE A 517 6.50 17.09 24.52
CA ILE A 517 5.65 16.11 23.86
C ILE A 517 6.08 14.70 24.27
N ARG A 518 5.14 13.84 24.64
CA ARG A 518 5.37 12.45 24.99
C ARG A 518 4.36 11.56 24.31
N LEU A 519 4.86 10.53 23.61
CA LEU A 519 4.05 9.49 23.01
C LEU A 519 4.08 8.27 23.93
N TYR A 520 2.92 7.69 24.18
CA TYR A 520 2.75 6.49 25.01
C TYR A 520 2.01 5.43 24.21
N ASP A 521 2.11 4.17 24.63
CA ASP A 521 1.48 3.04 23.94
C ASP A 521 -0.04 3.20 23.77
N ASP A 522 -0.71 3.85 24.70
CA ASP A 522 -2.15 4.09 24.70
C ASP A 522 -2.56 5.42 24.06
N THR A 523 -1.62 6.35 23.82
CA THR A 523 -1.88 7.72 23.34
C THR A 523 -0.85 8.22 22.33
N ALA A 524 -0.58 7.44 21.29
CA ALA A 524 0.38 7.78 20.22
C ALA A 524 -0.35 8.23 18.94
N ASP A 525 -0.26 9.53 18.61
CA ASP A 525 -0.84 10.12 17.40
C ASP A 525 0.14 10.19 16.21
N VAL A 526 1.05 9.23 16.14
CA VAL A 526 2.19 9.16 15.21
C VAL A 526 1.77 9.31 13.75
N GLU A 527 0.73 8.59 13.33
CA GLU A 527 0.28 8.61 11.95
C GLU A 527 -0.31 9.96 11.55
N MET A 528 -1.07 10.60 12.46
CA MET A 528 -1.62 11.93 12.21
C MET A 528 -0.51 12.97 12.06
N ARG A 529 0.52 12.92 12.92
CA ARG A 529 1.69 13.79 12.83
C ARG A 529 2.50 13.53 11.57
N SER A 530 2.68 12.26 11.21
CA SER A 530 3.40 11.87 9.97
C SER A 530 2.70 12.42 8.73
N ILE A 531 1.38 12.29 8.62
CA ILE A 531 0.60 12.82 7.49
C ILE A 531 0.67 14.36 7.45
N LYS A 532 0.57 15.04 8.59
CA LYS A 532 0.72 16.50 8.65
C LYS A 532 2.12 16.94 8.22
N THR A 533 3.16 16.25 8.69
CA THR A 533 4.54 16.56 8.31
C THR A 533 4.78 16.33 6.82
N LEU A 534 4.27 15.21 6.29
CA LEU A 534 4.32 14.93 4.85
C LEU A 534 3.58 15.99 4.03
N ASP A 535 2.40 16.41 4.47
CA ASP A 535 1.62 17.45 3.78
C ASP A 535 2.41 18.78 3.69
N ILE A 536 3.11 19.15 4.77
CA ILE A 536 3.98 20.34 4.78
C ILE A 536 5.13 20.20 3.78
N ILE A 537 5.81 19.05 3.75
CA ILE A 537 6.91 18.79 2.81
C ILE A 537 6.40 18.86 1.37
N VAL A 538 5.30 18.17 1.07
CA VAL A 538 4.68 18.16 -0.26
C VAL A 538 4.23 19.57 -0.67
N GLN A 539 3.66 20.36 0.23
CA GLN A 539 3.25 21.72 -0.09
C GLN A 539 4.42 22.65 -0.42
N LYS A 540 5.56 22.51 0.29
CA LYS A 540 6.78 23.28 -0.03
C LYS A 540 7.27 22.97 -1.45
N GLU A 541 7.31 21.68 -1.83
CA GLU A 541 7.67 21.26 -3.20
C GLU A 541 6.66 21.76 -4.24
N LEU A 542 5.36 21.67 -3.95
CA LEU A 542 4.31 22.14 -4.86
C LEU A 542 4.31 23.65 -5.04
N GLU A 543 4.70 24.44 -4.04
CA GLU A 543 4.84 25.89 -4.17
C GLU A 543 5.86 26.24 -5.25
N TYR A 544 6.99 25.55 -5.30
CA TYR A 544 7.98 25.71 -6.35
C TYR A 544 7.38 25.47 -7.75
N TYR A 545 6.67 24.36 -7.93
CA TYR A 545 6.02 24.05 -9.22
C TYR A 545 4.87 25.00 -9.58
N ARG A 546 4.11 25.49 -8.58
CA ARG A 546 3.08 26.50 -8.77
C ARG A 546 3.68 27.85 -9.21
N GLU A 547 4.83 28.23 -8.72
CA GLU A 547 5.55 29.43 -9.14
C GLU A 547 6.03 29.30 -10.58
N ILE A 548 6.60 28.16 -10.97
CA ILE A 548 6.98 27.88 -12.38
C ILE A 548 5.73 27.96 -13.28
N LEU A 549 4.62 27.33 -12.86
CA LEU A 549 3.38 27.38 -13.63
C LEU A 549 2.87 28.81 -13.82
N LYS A 550 2.96 29.66 -12.79
CA LYS A 550 2.55 31.08 -12.87
C LYS A 550 3.46 31.90 -13.78
N LYS A 551 4.77 31.65 -13.74
CA LYS A 551 5.79 32.43 -14.44
C LYS A 551 5.94 32.00 -15.90
N ASP A 552 6.04 30.70 -16.14
CA ASP A 552 6.45 30.11 -17.41
C ASP A 552 5.33 29.28 -18.07
N GLY A 553 4.14 29.24 -17.44
CA GLY A 553 2.98 28.51 -17.93
C GLY A 553 3.17 26.99 -17.93
N ILE A 554 2.21 26.27 -18.54
CA ILE A 554 2.22 24.78 -18.60
C ILE A 554 3.50 24.26 -19.29
N LYS A 555 4.02 24.97 -20.28
CA LYS A 555 5.23 24.55 -21.00
C LYS A 555 6.47 24.56 -20.10
N GLY A 556 6.63 25.58 -19.26
CA GLY A 556 7.70 25.65 -18.27
C GLY A 556 7.61 24.53 -17.24
N LEU A 557 6.38 24.25 -16.74
CA LEU A 557 6.14 23.16 -15.81
C LEU A 557 6.48 21.78 -16.41
N LEU A 558 6.06 21.51 -17.64
CA LEU A 558 6.37 20.26 -18.35
C LEU A 558 7.87 20.09 -18.57
N ASN A 559 8.56 21.15 -18.97
CA ASN A 559 10.02 21.10 -19.15
C ASN A 559 10.74 20.75 -17.83
N GLN A 560 10.26 21.26 -16.69
CA GLN A 560 10.86 20.98 -15.39
C GLN A 560 10.54 19.57 -14.86
N LEU A 561 9.36 19.05 -15.19
CA LEU A 561 8.95 17.70 -14.77
C LEU A 561 9.61 16.56 -15.57
N PHE A 562 10.06 16.87 -16.81
CA PHE A 562 10.64 15.89 -17.72
C PHE A 562 12.11 16.20 -18.09
N ALA A 563 12.74 17.19 -17.44
CA ALA A 563 14.17 17.46 -17.49
C ALA A 563 14.91 16.58 -16.47
#